data_8d099a90daa06bf5923da5d75f5dab1c
#
_entry.id   8d099a90daa06bf5923da5d75f5dab1c
#
_cell.length_a   1.000
_cell.length_b   1.000
_cell.length_c   1.000
_cell.angle_alpha   90.00
_cell.angle_beta   90.00
_cell.angle_gamma   90.00
#
_symmetry.space_group_name_H-M   'P 1'
#
loop_
_entity.id
_entity.type
_entity.pdbx_description
1 polymer ?
#
loop_
_entity_poly.entity_id
_entity_poly.type
_entity_poly.pdbx_seq_one_letter_code
_entity_poly.pdbx_strand_id
1 'polypeptide(L)'
;MQAARRNLLKTGLMCTGAAAAAGVSLPASAAVEPKSKIAREEWDVVVVGAGFAGLCAALEAKEKGAKVLLIEKMGRPDCTSAYSSGWIAATKTRYQDKDDDDSKELYFKEMMEVSGGRSDPALIRAYAEIAGESVDWLGDHGMTYKIWKQHAPERMRCHIVPAVNGLTGGAHMVKVMLEALEKAGVPVRYNTKAVELVTDECFNVLGVSCIEKHRRVELMTKGGVILATGGFAGNNAMVGQYIGPWASRMVVRGAPWATGENIRMAEQVMARMVNMDQFYAGPISPVGHCNPSPLMHAGYGIQINTDGRRFVQEHLGQIEKAVGIASLTKNNMSYLLIGQDADANNNILSNTLTRFEKLGLKVASGKTIEEAVKQAGLPVEAVMETVAEYNKAVREGKTAELVPPYLNEHPHELKTGPFYLVPAVGGIANTFGGPKIDANARVVNTEDRPIPGLYAAAPAAGGIWYAADVSGSQLGGCMVFGRLAARHAAARAKKA
;
A
#
# COMPACT_ATOMS: atom_id res chain seq x y z
N MET A 1 -27.88 42.87 -11.64
CA MET A 1 -27.85 41.68 -10.78
C MET A 1 -28.03 41.98 -9.29
N GLN A 2 -28.23 43.20 -8.83
CA GLN A 2 -28.48 43.55 -7.43
C GLN A 2 -29.95 43.68 -7.05
N ALA A 3 -30.89 43.73 -7.99
CA ALA A 3 -32.32 43.85 -7.74
C ALA A 3 -33.04 42.52 -7.39
N ALA A 4 -32.47 41.38 -7.84
CA ALA A 4 -33.09 40.05 -7.62
C ALA A 4 -32.85 39.49 -6.21
N ARG A 5 -31.86 39.97 -5.46
CA ARG A 5 -31.56 39.50 -4.10
C ARG A 5 -32.40 40.16 -2.98
N ARG A 6 -33.09 41.25 -3.29
CA ARG A 6 -33.89 41.99 -2.29
C ARG A 6 -35.31 41.48 -2.15
N ASN A 7 -35.86 40.72 -3.11
CA ASN A 7 -37.22 40.21 -3.06
C ASN A 7 -37.36 38.82 -2.42
N LEU A 8 -36.28 38.12 -2.13
CA LEU A 8 -36.35 36.79 -1.46
C LEU A 8 -36.45 36.86 0.07
N LEU A 9 -36.25 38.04 0.66
CA LEU A 9 -36.30 38.23 2.13
C LEU A 9 -37.59 38.87 2.64
N LYS A 10 -38.57 39.16 1.76
CA LYS A 10 -39.82 39.78 2.15
C LYS A 10 -41.07 38.87 2.08
N THR A 11 -40.93 37.60 1.67
CA THR A 11 -42.05 36.66 1.57
C THR A 11 -42.09 35.58 2.66
N GLY A 12 -41.30 35.76 3.71
CA GLY A 12 -41.13 34.77 4.80
C GLY A 12 -41.90 35.08 6.10
N LEU A 13 -42.87 36.00 6.12
CA LEU A 13 -43.62 36.26 7.33
C LEU A 13 -45.05 36.65 6.95
N MET A 14 -45.95 35.69 6.82
CA MET A 14 -47.41 35.73 7.12
C MET A 14 -48.10 34.49 6.58
N CYS A 15 -48.18 33.47 7.38
CA CYS A 15 -49.24 32.46 7.34
C CYS A 15 -49.46 31.95 8.75
N THR A 16 -50.18 32.75 9.55
CA THR A 16 -50.85 32.27 10.73
C THR A 16 -52.32 32.01 10.36
N GLY A 17 -52.78 30.79 10.63
CA GLY A 17 -54.19 30.57 10.71
C GLY A 17 -54.75 29.35 9.97
N ALA A 18 -55.29 28.43 10.74
CA ALA A 18 -56.14 27.29 10.38
C ALA A 18 -55.45 25.99 10.02
N ALA A 19 -54.92 25.29 11.02
CA ALA A 19 -54.67 23.85 10.96
C ALA A 19 -55.95 23.11 11.38
N ALA A 20 -56.65 22.55 10.40
CA ALA A 20 -57.63 21.51 10.64
C ALA A 20 -56.92 20.27 11.16
N ALA A 21 -57.40 19.69 12.24
CA ALA A 21 -56.89 18.48 12.86
C ALA A 21 -57.03 17.27 11.92
N ALA A 22 -56.00 16.98 11.13
CA ALA A 22 -55.74 15.68 10.58
C ALA A 22 -54.68 15.04 11.47
N GLY A 23 -55.06 14.01 12.22
CA GLY A 23 -54.17 13.26 13.11
C GLY A 23 -53.02 12.60 12.35
N VAL A 24 -51.94 13.34 12.13
CA VAL A 24 -50.65 12.77 11.81
C VAL A 24 -50.04 12.39 13.16
N SER A 25 -50.18 11.12 13.54
CA SER A 25 -49.35 10.55 14.59
C SER A 25 -47.89 10.67 14.13
N LEU A 26 -47.16 11.66 14.69
CA LEU A 26 -45.70 11.65 14.63
C LEU A 26 -45.27 10.27 15.14
N PRO A 27 -44.37 9.57 14.43
CA PRO A 27 -43.82 8.34 14.99
C PRO A 27 -43.27 8.71 16.36
N ALA A 28 -43.68 7.96 17.37
CA ALA A 28 -43.18 8.10 18.71
C ALA A 28 -41.67 8.24 18.62
N SER A 29 -41.13 9.31 19.20
CA SER A 29 -39.71 9.49 19.40
C SER A 29 -39.10 8.10 19.66
N ALA A 30 -38.24 7.62 18.79
CA ALA A 30 -37.56 6.36 19.00
C ALA A 30 -36.96 6.47 20.40
N ALA A 31 -37.51 5.70 21.33
CA ALA A 31 -37.03 5.66 22.69
C ALA A 31 -35.54 5.39 22.56
N VAL A 32 -34.71 6.32 23.05
CA VAL A 32 -33.26 6.11 23.14
C VAL A 32 -33.14 4.85 23.97
N GLU A 33 -32.86 3.73 23.32
CA GLU A 33 -32.65 2.48 24.02
C GLU A 33 -31.66 2.77 25.16
N PRO A 34 -31.94 2.31 26.39
CA PRO A 34 -31.03 2.50 27.51
C PRO A 34 -29.66 1.99 27.04
N LYS A 35 -28.62 2.82 27.12
CA LYS A 35 -27.24 2.48 26.72
C LYS A 35 -26.95 1.09 27.27
N SER A 36 -27.08 0.05 26.46
CA SER A 36 -26.69 -1.31 26.84
C SER A 36 -25.27 -1.19 27.37
N LYS A 37 -25.00 -1.71 28.57
CA LYS A 37 -23.64 -1.64 29.13
C LYS A 37 -22.71 -2.17 28.07
N ILE A 38 -21.84 -1.29 27.55
CA ILE A 38 -20.82 -1.67 26.56
C ILE A 38 -19.97 -2.76 27.21
N ALA A 39 -19.87 -3.93 26.59
CA ALA A 39 -19.05 -5.01 27.09
C ALA A 39 -17.58 -4.58 27.10
N ARG A 40 -16.87 -4.86 28.19
CA ARG A 40 -15.45 -4.55 28.36
C ARG A 40 -14.66 -5.83 28.57
N GLU A 41 -13.53 -5.92 27.91
CA GLU A 41 -12.57 -7.03 28.05
C GLU A 41 -11.19 -6.47 28.36
N GLU A 42 -10.43 -7.19 29.21
CA GLU A 42 -9.10 -6.76 29.64
C GLU A 42 -8.00 -7.58 28.95
N TRP A 43 -7.06 -6.89 28.37
CA TRP A 43 -5.90 -7.42 27.67
C TRP A 43 -4.63 -6.66 28.10
N ASP A 44 -3.46 -7.23 27.89
CA ASP A 44 -2.22 -6.47 28.03
C ASP A 44 -1.96 -5.66 26.75
N VAL A 45 -2.15 -6.26 25.57
CA VAL A 45 -1.93 -5.63 24.27
C VAL A 45 -3.06 -6.02 23.32
N VAL A 46 -3.63 -5.04 22.63
CA VAL A 46 -4.55 -5.27 21.49
C VAL A 46 -3.86 -4.83 20.22
N VAL A 47 -3.77 -5.74 19.24
CA VAL A 47 -3.24 -5.47 17.90
C VAL A 47 -4.39 -5.35 16.92
N VAL A 48 -4.44 -4.27 16.16
CA VAL A 48 -5.52 -3.95 15.22
C VAL A 48 -5.06 -4.17 13.79
N GLY A 49 -5.56 -5.22 13.15
CA GLY A 49 -5.27 -5.61 11.77
C GLY A 49 -4.37 -6.85 11.67
N ALA A 50 -4.85 -7.89 10.95
CA ALA A 50 -4.15 -9.16 10.73
C ALA A 50 -3.30 -9.16 9.45
N GLY A 51 -2.75 -8.00 9.05
CA GLY A 51 -1.68 -7.89 8.06
C GLY A 51 -0.34 -8.36 8.64
N PHE A 52 0.70 -8.45 7.82
CA PHE A 52 1.99 -8.99 8.25
C PHE A 52 2.58 -8.25 9.47
N ALA A 53 2.40 -6.92 9.54
CA ALA A 53 2.83 -6.13 10.70
C ALA A 53 2.12 -6.56 12.00
N GLY A 54 0.79 -6.75 11.92
CA GLY A 54 0.00 -7.17 13.08
C GLY A 54 0.30 -8.61 13.51
N LEU A 55 0.53 -9.52 12.57
CA LEU A 55 0.94 -10.89 12.86
C LEU A 55 2.29 -10.92 13.59
N CYS A 56 3.29 -10.16 13.12
CA CYS A 56 4.58 -10.02 13.79
C CYS A 56 4.44 -9.38 15.16
N ALA A 57 3.62 -8.33 15.30
CA ALA A 57 3.40 -7.68 16.58
C ALA A 57 2.73 -8.60 17.61
N ALA A 58 1.70 -9.33 17.19
CA ALA A 58 0.97 -10.22 18.08
C ALA A 58 1.84 -11.38 18.60
N LEU A 59 2.65 -11.98 17.71
CA LEU A 59 3.56 -13.06 18.08
C LEU A 59 4.68 -12.57 19.04
N GLU A 60 5.36 -11.47 18.69
CA GLU A 60 6.41 -10.89 19.56
C GLU A 60 5.86 -10.48 20.92
N ALA A 61 4.67 -9.83 21.00
CA ALA A 61 4.06 -9.46 22.27
C ALA A 61 3.76 -10.69 23.15
N LYS A 62 3.27 -11.77 22.54
CA LYS A 62 3.04 -13.04 23.23
C LYS A 62 4.33 -13.64 23.78
N GLU A 63 5.40 -13.66 23.00
CA GLU A 63 6.72 -14.14 23.42
C GLU A 63 7.32 -13.31 24.56
N LYS A 64 6.98 -12.01 24.60
CA LYS A 64 7.34 -11.14 25.74
C LYS A 64 6.43 -11.33 26.95
N GLY A 65 5.52 -12.32 26.93
CA GLY A 65 4.67 -12.71 28.06
C GLY A 65 3.39 -11.89 28.21
N ALA A 66 3.00 -11.08 27.23
CA ALA A 66 1.76 -10.30 27.28
C ALA A 66 0.54 -11.18 26.95
N LYS A 67 -0.62 -10.86 27.57
CA LYS A 67 -1.94 -11.34 27.16
C LYS A 67 -2.40 -10.53 25.96
N VAL A 68 -2.30 -11.12 24.75
CA VAL A 68 -2.50 -10.43 23.47
C VAL A 68 -3.80 -10.86 22.82
N LEU A 69 -4.50 -9.90 22.20
CA LEU A 69 -5.59 -10.13 21.25
C LEU A 69 -5.23 -9.47 19.92
N LEU A 70 -5.32 -10.22 18.82
CA LEU A 70 -5.28 -9.70 17.46
C LEU A 70 -6.71 -9.62 16.92
N ILE A 71 -7.12 -8.44 16.44
CA ILE A 71 -8.43 -8.24 15.81
C ILE A 71 -8.29 -7.90 14.34
N GLU A 72 -9.24 -8.39 13.53
CA GLU A 72 -9.31 -8.16 12.10
C GLU A 72 -10.75 -7.84 11.69
N LYS A 73 -10.96 -6.79 10.90
CA LYS A 73 -12.30 -6.39 10.46
C LYS A 73 -12.91 -7.33 9.43
N MET A 74 -12.08 -7.99 8.65
CA MET A 74 -12.51 -8.95 7.64
C MET A 74 -12.71 -10.35 8.26
N GLY A 75 -13.41 -11.24 7.55
CA GLY A 75 -13.60 -12.62 7.97
C GLY A 75 -12.34 -13.51 7.78
N ARG A 76 -11.27 -12.95 7.25
CA ARG A 76 -9.97 -13.59 7.01
C ARG A 76 -8.89 -12.51 6.87
N PRO A 77 -7.59 -12.84 6.92
CA PRO A 77 -6.50 -11.88 6.74
C PRO A 77 -6.34 -11.52 5.24
N ASP A 78 -7.29 -10.78 4.70
CA ASP A 78 -7.26 -10.23 3.33
C ASP A 78 -6.48 -8.89 3.34
N CYS A 79 -5.17 -8.96 3.22
CA CYS A 79 -4.27 -7.85 3.44
C CYS A 79 -3.30 -7.63 2.28
N THR A 80 -2.80 -6.39 2.12
CA THR A 80 -1.84 -6.05 1.06
C THR A 80 -0.59 -6.94 1.07
N SER A 81 -0.15 -7.38 2.26
CA SER A 81 0.98 -8.31 2.38
C SER A 81 0.74 -9.63 1.67
N ALA A 82 -0.51 -10.16 1.67
CA ALA A 82 -0.85 -11.40 1.00
C ALA A 82 -0.85 -11.28 -0.54
N TYR A 83 -1.07 -10.09 -1.09
CA TYR A 83 -0.99 -9.81 -2.52
C TYR A 83 0.45 -9.64 -3.02
N SER A 84 1.41 -9.47 -2.12
CA SER A 84 2.81 -9.22 -2.45
C SER A 84 3.54 -10.47 -2.94
N SER A 85 4.71 -10.27 -3.53
CA SER A 85 5.61 -11.34 -3.92
C SER A 85 6.39 -11.96 -2.74
N GLY A 86 6.24 -11.41 -1.52
CA GLY A 86 6.89 -11.93 -0.31
C GLY A 86 8.38 -11.58 -0.19
N TRP A 87 8.79 -10.40 -0.68
CA TRP A 87 10.17 -9.92 -0.58
C TRP A 87 10.38 -9.15 0.70
N ILE A 88 11.37 -9.56 1.49
CA ILE A 88 11.77 -8.92 2.76
C ILE A 88 13.23 -8.50 2.66
N ALA A 89 13.50 -7.21 2.78
CA ALA A 89 14.87 -6.70 2.78
C ALA A 89 15.44 -6.64 4.20
N ALA A 90 16.59 -7.24 4.37
CA ALA A 90 17.35 -7.22 5.62
C ALA A 90 18.83 -7.46 5.37
N THR A 91 19.67 -7.00 6.27
CA THR A 91 21.12 -7.22 6.22
C THR A 91 21.60 -7.96 7.47
N LYS A 92 22.72 -8.67 7.33
CA LYS A 92 23.35 -9.46 8.40
C LYS A 92 22.40 -10.52 8.99
N THR A 93 21.76 -11.28 8.11
CA THR A 93 20.97 -12.46 8.47
C THR A 93 21.82 -13.72 8.37
N ARG A 94 21.39 -14.79 9.05
CA ARG A 94 22.01 -16.13 8.92
C ARG A 94 21.88 -16.77 7.54
N TYR A 95 21.04 -16.20 6.67
CA TYR A 95 20.77 -16.70 5.32
C TYR A 95 21.65 -16.07 4.25
N GLN A 96 22.33 -14.96 4.55
CA GLN A 96 23.26 -14.30 3.65
C GLN A 96 24.63 -14.99 3.66
N ASP A 97 25.37 -14.87 2.56
CA ASP A 97 26.76 -15.34 2.52
C ASP A 97 27.62 -14.55 3.51
N LYS A 98 28.55 -15.25 4.18
CA LYS A 98 29.43 -14.62 5.19
C LYS A 98 30.34 -13.54 4.58
N ASP A 99 30.69 -13.69 3.30
CA ASP A 99 31.57 -12.81 2.54
C ASP A 99 30.80 -11.68 1.84
N ASP A 100 29.48 -11.57 2.06
CA ASP A 100 28.69 -10.48 1.51
C ASP A 100 29.13 -9.13 2.10
N ASP A 101 29.56 -8.22 1.21
CA ASP A 101 29.99 -6.85 1.54
C ASP A 101 28.77 -5.98 1.91
N ASP A 102 27.97 -6.42 2.86
CA ASP A 102 26.82 -5.69 3.34
C ASP A 102 26.96 -5.34 4.83
N SER A 103 26.35 -4.24 5.24
CA SER A 103 26.33 -3.78 6.63
C SER A 103 25.07 -2.99 6.97
N LYS A 104 24.75 -2.90 8.25
CA LYS A 104 23.65 -2.07 8.74
C LYS A 104 23.82 -0.61 8.35
N GLU A 105 25.07 -0.09 8.40
CA GLU A 105 25.39 1.28 8.02
C GLU A 105 25.19 1.52 6.54
N LEU A 106 25.62 0.59 5.71
CA LEU A 106 25.44 0.67 4.26
C LEU A 106 23.97 0.63 3.89
N TYR A 107 23.21 -0.27 4.52
CA TYR A 107 21.76 -0.36 4.30
C TYR A 107 21.02 0.91 4.74
N PHE A 108 21.41 1.48 5.89
CA PHE A 108 20.90 2.78 6.32
C PHE A 108 21.15 3.88 5.27
N LYS A 109 22.38 4.00 4.76
CA LYS A 109 22.72 4.99 3.74
C LYS A 109 21.89 4.84 2.47
N GLU A 110 21.72 3.62 1.97
CA GLU A 110 20.94 3.36 0.76
C GLU A 110 19.46 3.66 0.94
N MET A 111 18.86 3.32 2.10
CA MET A 111 17.48 3.69 2.39
C MET A 111 17.28 5.20 2.48
N MET A 112 18.26 5.92 3.04
CA MET A 112 18.24 7.40 3.06
C MET A 112 18.40 7.98 1.66
N GLU A 113 19.29 7.43 0.85
CA GLU A 113 19.53 7.87 -0.54
C GLU A 113 18.28 7.70 -1.41
N VAL A 114 17.64 6.54 -1.37
CA VAL A 114 16.41 6.24 -2.14
C VAL A 114 15.28 7.22 -1.81
N SER A 115 15.21 7.68 -0.58
CA SER A 115 14.22 8.69 -0.15
C SER A 115 14.64 10.14 -0.42
N GLY A 116 15.82 10.36 -1.03
CA GLY A 116 16.41 11.70 -1.18
C GLY A 116 16.68 12.38 0.16
N GLY A 117 17.00 11.61 1.20
CA GLY A 117 17.26 12.09 2.56
C GLY A 117 16.02 12.53 3.34
N ARG A 118 14.80 12.24 2.85
CA ARG A 118 13.54 12.75 3.43
C ARG A 118 12.80 11.76 4.34
N SER A 119 13.21 10.51 4.40
CA SER A 119 12.78 9.56 5.43
C SER A 119 13.32 9.99 6.80
N ASP A 120 12.62 9.63 7.87
CA ASP A 120 13.10 9.92 9.22
C ASP A 120 14.34 9.06 9.54
N PRO A 121 15.53 9.68 9.76
CA PRO A 121 16.76 8.92 9.98
C PRO A 121 16.71 8.00 11.20
N ALA A 122 15.97 8.37 12.25
CA ALA A 122 15.85 7.54 13.45
C ALA A 122 15.06 6.26 13.16
N LEU A 123 14.03 6.34 12.31
CA LEU A 123 13.26 5.16 11.89
C LEU A 123 14.07 4.26 10.98
N ILE A 124 14.79 4.84 10.01
CA ILE A 124 15.65 4.06 9.11
C ILE A 124 16.78 3.38 9.88
N ARG A 125 17.36 4.06 10.88
CA ARG A 125 18.36 3.46 11.78
C ARG A 125 17.78 2.29 12.56
N ALA A 126 16.62 2.48 13.20
CA ALA A 126 15.93 1.41 13.93
C ALA A 126 15.62 0.21 13.03
N TYR A 127 15.21 0.47 11.78
CA TYR A 127 15.00 -0.59 10.80
C TYR A 127 16.29 -1.36 10.52
N ALA A 128 17.37 -0.68 10.12
CA ALA A 128 18.63 -1.31 9.77
C ALA A 128 19.24 -2.13 10.93
N GLU A 129 19.02 -1.66 12.18
CA GLU A 129 19.56 -2.33 13.36
C GLU A 129 18.93 -3.70 13.63
N ILE A 130 17.61 -3.85 13.48
CA ILE A 130 16.92 -5.09 13.90
C ILE A 130 16.35 -5.92 12.73
N ALA A 131 16.47 -5.46 11.49
CA ALA A 131 15.90 -6.18 10.34
C ALA A 131 16.50 -7.58 10.20
N GLY A 132 17.82 -7.74 10.37
CA GLY A 132 18.51 -9.04 10.26
C GLY A 132 18.02 -10.03 11.30
N GLU A 133 18.09 -9.66 12.59
CA GLU A 133 17.57 -10.52 13.67
C GLU A 133 16.08 -10.85 13.51
N SER A 134 15.32 -9.94 12.86
CA SER A 134 13.90 -10.16 12.64
C SER A 134 13.62 -11.16 11.53
N VAL A 135 14.43 -11.20 10.47
CA VAL A 135 14.37 -12.26 9.44
C VAL A 135 14.76 -13.61 10.07
N ASP A 136 15.79 -13.64 10.88
CA ASP A 136 16.20 -14.85 11.59
C ASP A 136 15.09 -15.36 12.51
N TRP A 137 14.46 -14.47 13.26
CA TRP A 137 13.29 -14.77 14.11
C TRP A 137 12.11 -15.33 13.29
N LEU A 138 11.79 -14.78 12.13
CA LEU A 138 10.77 -15.35 11.24
C LEU A 138 11.14 -16.79 10.82
N GLY A 139 12.41 -17.05 10.55
CA GLY A 139 12.90 -18.38 10.23
C GLY A 139 12.73 -19.37 11.38
N ASP A 140 12.90 -18.94 12.62
CA ASP A 140 12.64 -19.76 13.81
C ASP A 140 11.16 -20.14 13.94
N HIS A 141 10.27 -19.34 13.33
CA HIS A 141 8.83 -19.61 13.23
C HIS A 141 8.40 -20.31 11.93
N GLY A 142 9.34 -20.89 11.19
CA GLY A 142 9.06 -21.72 10.01
C GLY A 142 9.07 -20.99 8.67
N MET A 143 9.47 -19.71 8.63
CA MET A 143 9.64 -19.01 7.38
C MET A 143 10.88 -19.52 6.64
N THR A 144 10.75 -19.75 5.34
CA THR A 144 11.84 -20.16 4.45
C THR A 144 12.08 -19.12 3.37
N TYR A 145 13.30 -19.04 2.88
CA TYR A 145 13.69 -18.01 1.93
C TYR A 145 14.48 -18.55 0.75
N LYS A 146 14.31 -17.86 -0.41
CA LYS A 146 15.31 -17.81 -1.47
C LYS A 146 16.00 -16.46 -1.35
N ILE A 147 17.33 -16.47 -1.38
CA ILE A 147 18.10 -15.22 -1.31
C ILE A 147 18.27 -14.66 -2.71
N TRP A 148 18.01 -13.39 -2.87
CA TRP A 148 18.15 -12.67 -4.12
C TRP A 148 19.12 -11.51 -3.93
N LYS A 149 20.14 -11.43 -4.81
CA LYS A 149 21.04 -10.30 -4.84
C LYS A 149 20.29 -9.05 -5.29
N GLN A 150 20.51 -7.96 -4.59
CA GLN A 150 19.86 -6.68 -4.84
C GLN A 150 20.92 -5.57 -4.68
N HIS A 151 20.85 -4.58 -5.56
CA HIS A 151 21.79 -3.48 -5.72
C HIS A 151 23.15 -3.88 -6.31
N ALA A 152 23.79 -2.89 -6.93
CA ALA A 152 25.17 -3.00 -7.38
C ALA A 152 26.12 -2.39 -6.32
N PRO A 153 27.18 -3.06 -5.95
CA PRO A 153 27.53 -4.42 -6.33
C PRO A 153 26.63 -5.43 -5.59
N GLU A 154 26.14 -6.38 -6.30
CA GLU A 154 25.27 -7.54 -6.02
C GLU A 154 25.10 -7.97 -4.54
N ARG A 155 24.48 -7.13 -3.70
CA ARG A 155 24.21 -7.44 -2.29
C ARG A 155 23.03 -8.38 -2.14
N MET A 156 23.18 -9.42 -1.33
CA MET A 156 22.14 -10.41 -1.07
C MET A 156 21.19 -9.97 0.06
N ARG A 157 20.37 -8.96 -0.19
CA ARG A 157 19.51 -8.34 0.82
C ARG A 157 18.06 -8.80 0.80
N CYS A 158 17.58 -9.26 -0.34
CA CYS A 158 16.20 -9.71 -0.46
C CYS A 158 16.05 -11.19 -0.09
N HIS A 159 15.27 -11.43 0.96
CA HIS A 159 14.81 -12.72 1.42
C HIS A 159 13.42 -12.95 0.83
N ILE A 160 13.32 -13.78 -0.20
CA ILE A 160 12.08 -14.02 -0.92
C ILE A 160 11.41 -15.26 -0.35
N VAL A 161 10.24 -15.08 0.24
CA VAL A 161 9.38 -16.19 0.65
C VAL A 161 8.83 -16.87 -0.60
N PRO A 162 9.09 -18.18 -0.81
CA PRO A 162 8.68 -18.87 -2.03
C PRO A 162 7.16 -18.98 -2.15
N ALA A 163 6.66 -18.86 -3.39
CA ALA A 163 5.30 -19.23 -3.73
C ALA A 163 5.14 -20.75 -3.60
N VAL A 164 4.09 -21.20 -2.93
CA VAL A 164 3.85 -22.62 -2.63
C VAL A 164 2.37 -22.95 -2.82
N ASN A 165 2.07 -24.07 -3.49
CA ASN A 165 0.70 -24.58 -3.62
C ASN A 165 -0.31 -23.55 -4.17
N GLY A 166 0.10 -22.73 -5.14
CA GLY A 166 -0.73 -21.70 -5.74
C GLY A 166 -0.84 -20.40 -4.94
N LEU A 167 -0.24 -20.32 -3.74
CA LEU A 167 -0.12 -19.09 -2.97
C LEU A 167 1.04 -18.25 -3.49
N THR A 168 0.87 -16.91 -3.52
CA THR A 168 1.99 -15.98 -3.70
C THR A 168 2.94 -16.09 -2.52
N GLY A 169 4.17 -15.58 -2.65
CA GLY A 169 5.11 -15.53 -1.51
C GLY A 169 4.53 -14.79 -0.31
N GLY A 170 3.82 -13.67 -0.55
CA GLY A 170 3.15 -12.93 0.52
C GLY A 170 2.00 -13.68 1.18
N ALA A 171 1.18 -14.39 0.40
CA ALA A 171 0.10 -15.22 0.96
C ALA A 171 0.65 -16.40 1.77
N HIS A 172 1.75 -17.01 1.30
CA HIS A 172 2.45 -18.07 2.04
C HIS A 172 3.03 -17.52 3.34
N MET A 173 3.66 -16.36 3.31
CA MET A 173 4.18 -15.67 4.50
C MET A 173 3.08 -15.44 5.56
N VAL A 174 1.93 -14.91 5.14
CA VAL A 174 0.78 -14.69 6.05
C VAL A 174 0.31 -16.02 6.65
N LYS A 175 0.24 -17.09 5.85
CA LYS A 175 -0.14 -18.43 6.33
C LYS A 175 0.82 -18.95 7.41
N VAL A 176 2.13 -18.89 7.15
CA VAL A 176 3.15 -19.34 8.13
C VAL A 176 3.01 -18.57 9.46
N MET A 177 2.80 -17.26 9.40
CA MET A 177 2.63 -16.46 10.61
C MET A 177 1.34 -16.75 11.36
N LEU A 178 0.24 -17.06 10.68
CA LEU A 178 -1.00 -17.50 11.34
C LEU A 178 -0.82 -18.84 12.06
N GLU A 179 -0.13 -19.79 11.43
CA GLU A 179 0.20 -21.07 12.04
C GLU A 179 1.12 -20.88 13.29
N ALA A 180 2.05 -19.92 13.23
CA ALA A 180 2.88 -19.57 14.38
C ALA A 180 2.07 -18.96 15.54
N LEU A 181 1.11 -18.07 15.24
CA LEU A 181 0.19 -17.51 16.24
C LEU A 181 -0.70 -18.57 16.87
N GLU A 182 -1.23 -19.49 16.08
CA GLU A 182 -2.03 -20.61 16.58
C GLU A 182 -1.23 -21.48 17.56
N LYS A 183 0.00 -21.88 17.17
CA LYS A 183 0.92 -22.62 18.05
C LYS A 183 1.25 -21.88 19.35
N ALA A 184 1.38 -20.56 19.27
CA ALA A 184 1.64 -19.72 20.45
C ALA A 184 0.38 -19.46 21.30
N GLY A 185 -0.81 -19.91 20.85
CA GLY A 185 -2.07 -19.69 21.54
C GLY A 185 -2.49 -18.21 21.58
N VAL A 186 -2.20 -17.45 20.51
CA VAL A 186 -2.67 -16.05 20.36
C VAL A 186 -4.03 -16.05 19.70
N PRO A 187 -5.08 -15.54 20.37
CA PRO A 187 -6.41 -15.43 19.77
C PRO A 187 -6.42 -14.40 18.64
N VAL A 188 -6.98 -14.80 17.50
CA VAL A 188 -7.28 -13.92 16.36
C VAL A 188 -8.80 -13.80 16.23
N ARG A 189 -9.32 -12.58 16.36
CA ARG A 189 -10.76 -12.30 16.30
C ARG A 189 -11.09 -11.58 15.00
N TYR A 190 -11.69 -12.33 14.08
CA TYR A 190 -12.17 -11.81 12.79
C TYR A 190 -13.53 -11.11 12.92
N ASN A 191 -13.95 -10.38 11.86
CA ASN A 191 -15.19 -9.62 11.81
C ASN A 191 -15.32 -8.63 12.99
N THR A 192 -14.19 -8.12 13.46
CA THR A 192 -14.09 -7.20 14.59
C THR A 192 -13.42 -5.91 14.13
N LYS A 193 -14.21 -4.88 13.89
CA LYS A 193 -13.76 -3.60 13.34
C LYS A 193 -13.46 -2.61 14.47
N ALA A 194 -12.20 -2.19 14.59
CA ALA A 194 -11.83 -1.05 15.43
C ALA A 194 -12.39 0.25 14.85
N VAL A 195 -13.01 1.06 15.68
CA VAL A 195 -13.69 2.30 15.24
C VAL A 195 -13.21 3.54 15.97
N GLU A 196 -12.73 3.41 17.22
CA GLU A 196 -12.39 4.54 18.08
C GLU A 196 -11.41 4.10 19.17
N LEU A 197 -10.49 4.97 19.55
CA LEU A 197 -9.64 4.75 20.73
C LEU A 197 -10.43 5.07 22.01
N VAL A 198 -10.20 4.28 23.05
CA VAL A 198 -10.68 4.60 24.41
C VAL A 198 -9.54 5.34 25.10
N THR A 199 -9.81 6.56 25.59
CA THR A 199 -8.79 7.44 26.18
C THR A 199 -9.23 7.96 27.55
N ASP A 200 -8.27 8.42 28.34
CA ASP A 200 -8.51 9.30 29.49
C ASP A 200 -8.60 10.78 29.05
N GLU A 201 -8.78 11.66 30.01
CA GLU A 201 -8.87 13.12 29.80
C GLU A 201 -7.57 13.75 29.28
N CYS A 202 -6.43 13.06 29.43
CA CYS A 202 -5.11 13.50 28.95
C CYS A 202 -4.74 12.87 27.59
N PHE A 203 -5.69 12.23 26.88
CA PHE A 203 -5.50 11.51 25.64
C PHE A 203 -4.57 10.29 25.74
N ASN A 204 -4.28 9.78 26.95
CA ASN A 204 -3.61 8.50 27.07
C ASN A 204 -4.54 7.38 26.56
N VAL A 205 -4.00 6.49 25.74
CA VAL A 205 -4.79 5.38 25.18
C VAL A 205 -4.90 4.26 26.19
N LEU A 206 -6.15 3.96 26.58
CA LEU A 206 -6.51 2.92 27.53
C LEU A 206 -7.03 1.66 26.85
N GLY A 207 -7.39 1.75 25.55
CA GLY A 207 -7.96 0.64 24.81
C GLY A 207 -8.50 1.07 23.45
N VAL A 208 -9.28 0.18 22.84
CA VAL A 208 -9.94 0.41 21.56
C VAL A 208 -11.39 -0.07 21.59
N SER A 209 -12.28 0.74 21.05
CA SER A 209 -13.68 0.41 20.85
C SER A 209 -13.89 -0.23 19.49
N CYS A 210 -14.57 -1.36 19.46
CA CYS A 210 -14.77 -2.19 18.28
C CYS A 210 -16.25 -2.44 18.02
N ILE A 211 -16.60 -2.71 16.77
CA ILE A 211 -17.90 -3.27 16.39
C ILE A 211 -17.69 -4.74 16.05
N GLU A 212 -18.36 -5.60 16.79
CA GLU A 212 -18.42 -7.04 16.59
C GLU A 212 -19.90 -7.49 16.57
N LYS A 213 -20.32 -8.22 15.54
CA LYS A 213 -21.72 -8.70 15.40
C LYS A 213 -22.77 -7.59 15.67
N HIS A 214 -22.53 -6.39 15.13
CA HIS A 214 -23.36 -5.19 15.29
C HIS A 214 -23.44 -4.65 16.74
N ARG A 215 -22.58 -5.09 17.64
CA ARG A 215 -22.49 -4.60 19.01
C ARG A 215 -21.16 -3.91 19.25
N ARG A 216 -21.18 -2.90 20.11
CA ARG A 216 -19.96 -2.22 20.55
C ARG A 216 -19.32 -3.00 21.70
N VAL A 217 -18.01 -3.21 21.61
CA VAL A 217 -17.17 -3.84 22.62
C VAL A 217 -15.95 -2.96 22.85
N GLU A 218 -15.57 -2.72 24.11
CA GLU A 218 -14.34 -2.03 24.46
C GLU A 218 -13.29 -3.03 24.91
N LEU A 219 -12.15 -3.04 24.21
CA LEU A 219 -10.99 -3.86 24.52
C LEU A 219 -9.99 -2.98 25.25
N MET A 220 -9.97 -3.09 26.58
CA MET A 220 -9.10 -2.30 27.45
C MET A 220 -7.70 -2.91 27.51
N THR A 221 -6.68 -2.07 27.67
CA THR A 221 -5.29 -2.52 27.62
C THR A 221 -4.43 -1.91 28.72
N LYS A 222 -3.49 -2.68 29.27
CA LYS A 222 -2.45 -2.19 30.18
C LYS A 222 -1.24 -1.65 29.39
N GLY A 223 -0.81 -2.38 28.37
CA GLY A 223 0.36 -2.06 27.54
C GLY A 223 0.03 -1.08 26.43
N GLY A 224 -1.14 -1.23 25.81
CA GLY A 224 -1.63 -0.32 24.77
C GLY A 224 -2.17 -1.01 23.52
N VAL A 225 -2.49 -0.19 22.54
CA VAL A 225 -3.06 -0.55 21.24
C VAL A 225 -2.00 -0.37 20.15
N ILE A 226 -1.82 -1.39 19.31
CA ILE A 226 -0.91 -1.35 18.16
C ILE A 226 -1.74 -1.27 16.89
N LEU A 227 -1.65 -0.13 16.19
CA LEU A 227 -2.30 0.06 14.89
C LEU A 227 -1.47 -0.60 13.78
N ALA A 228 -1.98 -1.69 13.22
CA ALA A 228 -1.40 -2.43 12.09
C ALA A 228 -2.40 -2.55 10.93
N THR A 229 -3.27 -1.55 10.79
CA THR A 229 -4.43 -1.52 9.90
C THR A 229 -4.08 -1.32 8.41
N GLY A 230 -2.82 -1.12 8.09
CA GLY A 230 -2.40 -0.61 6.78
C GLY A 230 -2.71 0.88 6.64
N GLY A 231 -2.54 1.40 5.41
CA GLY A 231 -2.80 2.80 5.09
C GLY A 231 -4.23 3.06 4.61
N PHE A 232 -4.38 3.98 3.64
CA PHE A 232 -5.68 4.40 3.11
C PHE A 232 -5.85 4.24 1.59
N ALA A 233 -5.02 3.42 0.94
CA ALA A 233 -5.06 3.20 -0.51
C ALA A 233 -6.42 2.71 -1.04
N GLY A 234 -7.21 2.01 -0.21
CA GLY A 234 -8.57 1.57 -0.52
C GLY A 234 -9.66 2.63 -0.32
N ASN A 235 -9.31 3.86 0.09
CA ASN A 235 -10.25 4.95 0.32
C ASN A 235 -10.03 6.08 -0.70
N ASN A 236 -10.77 6.03 -1.82
CA ASN A 236 -10.62 7.00 -2.91
C ASN A 236 -10.80 8.47 -2.48
N ALA A 237 -11.64 8.74 -1.48
CA ALA A 237 -11.83 10.09 -0.95
C ALA A 237 -10.56 10.59 -0.25
N MET A 238 -9.95 9.77 0.61
CA MET A 238 -8.69 10.10 1.28
C MET A 238 -7.52 10.18 0.27
N VAL A 239 -7.46 9.26 -0.70
CA VAL A 239 -6.47 9.30 -1.78
C VAL A 239 -6.58 10.60 -2.56
N GLY A 240 -7.80 11.00 -2.94
CA GLY A 240 -8.05 12.27 -3.63
C GLY A 240 -7.71 13.50 -2.78
N GLN A 241 -7.98 13.44 -1.48
CA GLN A 241 -7.72 14.53 -0.54
C GLN A 241 -6.24 14.75 -0.25
N TYR A 242 -5.50 13.67 0.05
CA TYR A 242 -4.11 13.78 0.51
C TYR A 242 -3.08 13.72 -0.62
N ILE A 243 -3.32 12.91 -1.65
CA ILE A 243 -2.37 12.72 -2.75
C ILE A 243 -2.74 13.65 -3.93
N GLY A 244 -4.01 13.73 -4.26
CA GLY A 244 -4.52 14.61 -5.31
C GLY A 244 -5.71 14.01 -6.07
N PRO A 245 -6.57 14.84 -6.68
CA PRO A 245 -7.78 14.38 -7.37
C PRO A 245 -7.53 13.36 -8.48
N TRP A 246 -6.39 13.46 -9.17
CA TRP A 246 -5.98 12.52 -10.21
C TRP A 246 -5.70 11.13 -9.66
N ALA A 247 -5.19 11.03 -8.42
CA ALA A 247 -4.85 9.75 -7.79
C ALA A 247 -6.10 8.92 -7.41
N SER A 248 -7.26 9.57 -7.19
CA SER A 248 -8.53 8.87 -6.95
C SER A 248 -8.98 7.96 -8.10
N ARG A 249 -8.39 8.13 -9.30
CA ARG A 249 -8.64 7.28 -10.47
C ARG A 249 -7.77 6.02 -10.51
N MET A 250 -6.75 5.93 -9.65
CA MET A 250 -5.89 4.74 -9.59
C MET A 250 -6.68 3.52 -9.12
N VAL A 251 -6.36 2.38 -9.72
CA VAL A 251 -6.93 1.10 -9.29
C VAL A 251 -6.20 0.62 -8.03
N VAL A 252 -6.94 0.07 -7.09
CA VAL A 252 -6.31 -0.49 -5.88
C VAL A 252 -5.54 -1.77 -6.25
N ARG A 253 -4.21 -1.71 -6.10
CA ARG A 253 -3.28 -2.81 -6.37
C ARG A 253 -3.01 -3.66 -5.12
N GLY A 254 -3.31 -3.12 -3.93
CA GLY A 254 -3.25 -3.81 -2.63
C GLY A 254 -4.61 -4.30 -2.18
N ALA A 255 -4.77 -4.44 -0.86
CA ALA A 255 -6.06 -4.78 -0.26
C ALA A 255 -7.03 -3.60 -0.32
N PRO A 256 -8.23 -3.76 -0.89
CA PRO A 256 -9.21 -2.68 -0.98
C PRO A 256 -9.78 -2.27 0.38
N TRP A 257 -9.49 -3.04 1.40
CA TRP A 257 -9.94 -2.84 2.77
C TRP A 257 -9.03 -1.92 3.60
N ALA A 258 -7.89 -1.47 3.07
CA ALA A 258 -7.03 -0.48 3.72
C ALA A 258 -7.66 0.91 3.56
N THR A 259 -8.59 1.28 4.45
CA THR A 259 -9.48 2.45 4.33
C THR A 259 -9.20 3.57 5.32
N GLY A 260 -8.02 3.58 5.98
CA GLY A 260 -7.52 4.71 6.78
C GLY A 260 -8.11 4.78 8.19
N GLU A 261 -8.47 3.65 8.79
CA GLU A 261 -8.94 3.62 10.18
C GLU A 261 -7.89 4.12 11.17
N ASN A 262 -6.60 3.82 10.92
CA ASN A 262 -5.47 4.34 11.70
C ASN A 262 -5.45 5.87 11.73
N ILE A 263 -5.70 6.52 10.59
CA ILE A 263 -5.70 7.99 10.48
C ILE A 263 -6.77 8.56 11.41
N ARG A 264 -8.03 8.10 11.27
CA ARG A 264 -9.15 8.58 12.08
C ARG A 264 -8.93 8.34 13.58
N MET A 265 -8.42 7.17 13.98
CA MET A 265 -8.11 6.88 15.38
C MET A 265 -6.95 7.73 15.91
N ALA A 266 -5.93 7.96 15.11
CA ALA A 266 -4.79 8.77 15.52
C ALA A 266 -5.15 10.28 15.62
N GLU A 267 -6.04 10.78 14.76
CA GLU A 267 -6.55 12.16 14.84
C GLU A 267 -7.32 12.43 16.15
N GLN A 268 -8.01 11.42 16.70
CA GLN A 268 -8.71 11.54 18.00
C GLN A 268 -7.80 11.93 19.16
N VAL A 269 -6.54 11.58 19.09
CA VAL A 269 -5.53 11.83 20.13
C VAL A 269 -4.47 12.84 19.70
N MET A 270 -4.80 13.67 18.71
CA MET A 270 -3.91 14.72 18.18
C MET A 270 -2.55 14.19 17.73
N ALA A 271 -2.49 12.99 17.16
CA ALA A 271 -1.26 12.46 16.61
C ALA A 271 -0.76 13.34 15.45
N ARG A 272 0.55 13.50 15.33
CA ARG A 272 1.17 14.18 14.20
C ARG A 272 1.08 13.33 12.96
N MET A 273 0.44 13.83 11.90
CA MET A 273 0.38 13.17 10.59
C MET A 273 1.56 13.61 9.73
N VAL A 274 2.21 12.67 9.04
CA VAL A 274 3.35 12.93 8.15
C VAL A 274 3.24 12.11 6.87
N ASN A 275 3.84 12.61 5.79
CA ASN A 275 3.97 11.94 4.48
C ASN A 275 2.62 11.53 3.87
N MET A 276 1.53 12.27 4.15
CA MET A 276 0.17 11.91 3.73
C MET A 276 0.00 11.87 2.21
N ASP A 277 0.84 12.58 1.47
CA ASP A 277 0.92 12.62 0.02
C ASP A 277 1.80 11.52 -0.59
N GLN A 278 2.46 10.70 0.24
CA GLN A 278 3.39 9.67 -0.21
C GLN A 278 2.74 8.30 -0.29
N PHE A 279 3.08 7.55 -1.34
CA PHE A 279 2.46 6.26 -1.62
C PHE A 279 3.34 5.38 -2.51
N TYR A 280 3.02 4.09 -2.54
CA TYR A 280 3.60 3.14 -3.48
C TYR A 280 2.60 2.78 -4.57
N ALA A 281 3.05 2.90 -5.81
CA ALA A 281 2.24 2.64 -6.99
C ALA A 281 3.01 1.84 -8.05
N GLY A 282 2.30 1.32 -9.01
CA GLY A 282 2.88 0.69 -10.19
C GLY A 282 1.81 0.38 -11.22
N PRO A 283 2.17 0.25 -12.49
CA PRO A 283 1.25 -0.23 -13.50
C PRO A 283 0.69 -1.59 -13.14
N ILE A 284 -0.59 -1.79 -13.40
CA ILE A 284 -1.30 -3.05 -13.19
C ILE A 284 -2.23 -3.32 -14.39
N SER A 285 -2.59 -4.58 -14.62
CA SER A 285 -3.61 -4.94 -15.60
C SER A 285 -4.95 -4.26 -15.29
N PRO A 286 -5.74 -3.88 -16.29
CA PRO A 286 -7.06 -3.27 -16.09
C PRO A 286 -8.04 -4.19 -15.36
N VAL A 287 -7.84 -5.50 -15.44
CA VAL A 287 -8.67 -6.52 -14.80
C VAL A 287 -7.77 -7.48 -14.03
N GLY A 288 -8.19 -7.80 -12.79
CA GLY A 288 -7.46 -8.73 -11.92
C GLY A 288 -6.12 -8.16 -11.42
N HIS A 289 -5.26 -9.05 -10.94
CA HIS A 289 -4.01 -8.70 -10.27
C HIS A 289 -2.79 -9.23 -11.07
N CYS A 290 -2.44 -8.56 -12.17
CA CYS A 290 -1.21 -8.85 -12.91
C CYS A 290 -0.35 -7.60 -13.07
N ASN A 291 0.90 -7.69 -12.63
CA ASN A 291 1.87 -6.62 -12.74
C ASN A 291 2.66 -6.75 -14.06
N PRO A 292 2.45 -5.85 -15.05
CA PRO A 292 3.22 -5.82 -16.29
C PRO A 292 4.54 -5.05 -16.15
N SER A 293 4.87 -4.52 -14.97
CA SER A 293 6.06 -3.67 -14.77
C SER A 293 7.36 -4.28 -15.29
N PRO A 294 7.67 -5.57 -15.11
CA PRO A 294 8.88 -6.15 -15.68
C PRO A 294 9.00 -5.95 -17.19
N LEU A 295 7.90 -6.13 -17.92
CA LEU A 295 7.85 -5.89 -19.36
C LEU A 295 8.02 -4.41 -19.69
N MET A 296 7.39 -3.53 -18.93
CA MET A 296 7.47 -2.07 -19.13
C MET A 296 8.88 -1.50 -18.85
N HIS A 297 9.70 -2.20 -18.08
CA HIS A 297 11.08 -1.83 -17.78
C HIS A 297 12.11 -2.50 -18.68
N ALA A 298 11.68 -3.40 -19.56
CA ALA A 298 12.59 -4.16 -20.41
C ALA A 298 13.29 -3.30 -21.49
N GLY A 299 12.92 -2.03 -21.63
CA GLY A 299 13.55 -1.11 -22.58
C GLY A 299 13.10 -1.29 -24.03
N TYR A 300 12.11 -2.14 -24.29
CA TYR A 300 11.56 -2.40 -25.60
C TYR A 300 10.17 -1.77 -25.75
N GLY A 301 9.97 -1.07 -26.86
CA GLY A 301 8.67 -0.47 -27.17
C GLY A 301 8.44 0.91 -26.57
N ILE A 302 7.26 1.43 -26.82
CA ILE A 302 6.83 2.77 -26.39
C ILE A 302 5.50 2.69 -25.64
N GLN A 303 5.33 3.58 -24.65
CA GLN A 303 4.09 3.68 -23.90
C GLN A 303 3.20 4.79 -24.44
N ILE A 304 2.00 4.42 -24.92
CA ILE A 304 1.04 5.33 -25.55
C ILE A 304 -0.25 5.42 -24.74
N ASN A 305 -0.90 6.57 -24.80
CA ASN A 305 -2.22 6.80 -24.27
C ASN A 305 -3.33 6.38 -25.27
N THR A 306 -4.59 6.55 -24.88
CA THR A 306 -5.74 6.24 -25.74
C THR A 306 -5.87 7.15 -26.98
N ASP A 307 -5.15 8.27 -27.02
CA ASP A 307 -5.08 9.16 -28.18
C ASP A 307 -3.94 8.76 -29.16
N GLY A 308 -3.23 7.66 -28.85
CA GLY A 308 -2.14 7.13 -29.69
C GLY A 308 -0.82 7.87 -29.55
N ARG A 309 -0.65 8.68 -28.51
CA ARG A 309 0.55 9.50 -28.30
C ARG A 309 1.37 9.01 -27.10
N ARG A 310 2.70 9.11 -27.19
CA ARG A 310 3.60 8.94 -26.02
C ARG A 310 3.30 10.07 -25.02
N PHE A 311 3.38 9.76 -23.72
CA PHE A 311 3.02 10.71 -22.66
C PHE A 311 3.92 10.61 -21.43
N VAL A 312 4.75 9.59 -21.33
CA VAL A 312 5.65 9.33 -20.19
C VAL A 312 7.02 8.89 -20.70
N GLN A 313 8.04 9.14 -19.91
CA GLN A 313 9.39 8.64 -20.20
C GLN A 313 9.47 7.17 -19.83
N GLU A 314 9.75 6.30 -20.77
CA GLU A 314 9.68 4.84 -20.61
C GLU A 314 10.77 4.27 -19.71
N HIS A 315 11.88 4.99 -19.44
CA HIS A 315 12.93 4.59 -18.53
C HIS A 315 12.59 4.81 -17.04
N LEU A 316 11.57 5.59 -16.74
CA LEU A 316 11.18 5.89 -15.36
C LEU A 316 10.77 4.63 -14.58
N GLY A 317 10.84 4.73 -13.26
CA GLY A 317 10.43 3.70 -12.33
C GLY A 317 8.92 3.38 -12.38
N GLN A 318 8.52 2.34 -11.67
CA GLN A 318 7.13 1.91 -11.70
C GLN A 318 6.17 2.92 -11.05
N ILE A 319 6.63 3.66 -10.03
CA ILE A 319 5.79 4.67 -9.35
C ILE A 319 5.50 5.80 -10.33
N GLU A 320 6.53 6.37 -10.95
CA GLU A 320 6.43 7.48 -11.90
C GLU A 320 5.58 7.11 -13.12
N LYS A 321 5.71 5.87 -13.62
CA LYS A 321 4.85 5.37 -14.70
C LYS A 321 3.39 5.27 -14.29
N ALA A 322 3.08 4.74 -13.11
CA ALA A 322 1.72 4.67 -12.61
C ALA A 322 1.12 6.06 -12.38
N VAL A 323 1.91 7.00 -11.85
CA VAL A 323 1.55 8.42 -11.71
C VAL A 323 1.28 9.03 -13.08
N GLY A 324 2.17 8.84 -14.06
CA GLY A 324 2.00 9.31 -15.42
C GLY A 324 0.72 8.78 -16.07
N ILE A 325 0.45 7.48 -15.94
CA ILE A 325 -0.79 6.88 -16.46
C ILE A 325 -2.01 7.53 -15.80
N ALA A 326 -2.03 7.66 -14.47
CA ALA A 326 -3.18 8.19 -13.75
C ALA A 326 -3.39 9.70 -13.96
N SER A 327 -2.31 10.49 -14.05
CA SER A 327 -2.38 11.97 -14.12
C SER A 327 -2.45 12.52 -15.53
N LEU A 328 -1.75 11.89 -16.50
CA LEU A 328 -1.56 12.41 -17.86
C LEU A 328 -2.47 11.73 -18.91
N THR A 329 -3.23 10.68 -18.54
CA THR A 329 -4.18 10.04 -19.45
C THR A 329 -5.63 10.32 -19.03
N LYS A 330 -6.56 10.29 -20.00
CA LYS A 330 -7.96 10.63 -19.74
C LYS A 330 -8.66 9.67 -18.77
N ASN A 331 -8.37 8.36 -18.90
CA ASN A 331 -9.11 7.31 -18.22
C ASN A 331 -8.22 6.38 -17.37
N ASN A 332 -7.06 6.89 -16.90
CA ASN A 332 -6.09 6.05 -16.22
C ASN A 332 -5.74 4.80 -17.05
N MET A 333 -5.59 4.94 -18.38
CA MET A 333 -5.36 3.84 -19.31
C MET A 333 -4.19 4.16 -20.25
N SER A 334 -3.31 3.20 -20.42
CA SER A 334 -2.22 3.23 -21.37
C SER A 334 -1.99 1.86 -22.01
N TYR A 335 -1.20 1.84 -23.07
CA TYR A 335 -0.77 0.64 -23.75
C TYR A 335 0.73 0.69 -23.99
N LEU A 336 1.41 -0.42 -23.71
CA LEU A 336 2.78 -0.63 -24.17
C LEU A 336 2.70 -1.25 -25.57
N LEU A 337 3.12 -0.52 -26.59
CA LEU A 337 3.29 -1.04 -27.95
C LEU A 337 4.69 -1.65 -28.06
N ILE A 338 4.75 -2.94 -28.36
CA ILE A 338 5.98 -3.75 -28.31
C ILE A 338 5.97 -4.79 -29.43
N GLY A 339 7.14 -5.09 -29.99
CA GLY A 339 7.34 -6.17 -30.94
C GLY A 339 7.75 -7.48 -30.28
N GLN A 340 7.71 -8.58 -31.03
CA GLN A 340 8.10 -9.91 -30.58
C GLN A 340 9.59 -10.01 -30.17
N ASP A 341 10.44 -9.17 -30.73
CA ASP A 341 11.87 -9.06 -30.40
C ASP A 341 12.15 -8.74 -28.92
N ALA A 342 11.19 -8.14 -28.23
CA ALA A 342 11.27 -7.94 -26.78
C ALA A 342 11.41 -9.24 -25.95
N ASP A 343 11.06 -10.38 -26.54
CA ASP A 343 11.11 -11.69 -25.87
C ASP A 343 12.45 -12.42 -26.04
N ALA A 344 13.33 -11.87 -26.88
CA ALA A 344 14.56 -12.55 -27.30
C ALA A 344 15.50 -12.97 -26.15
N ASN A 345 15.39 -12.32 -24.99
CA ASN A 345 16.34 -12.54 -23.90
C ASN A 345 15.77 -13.14 -22.61
N ASN A 346 14.45 -13.05 -22.30
CA ASN A 346 13.95 -13.44 -20.97
C ASN A 346 12.53 -13.98 -20.92
N ASN A 347 11.85 -14.21 -22.04
CA ASN A 347 10.43 -14.61 -22.09
C ASN A 347 9.49 -13.67 -21.29
N ILE A 348 9.85 -12.38 -21.14
CA ILE A 348 9.10 -11.44 -20.32
C ILE A 348 7.74 -11.14 -20.95
N LEU A 349 7.71 -10.96 -22.27
CA LEU A 349 6.50 -10.73 -23.04
C LEU A 349 5.59 -11.95 -22.95
N SER A 350 6.07 -13.15 -23.32
CA SER A 350 5.31 -14.40 -23.28
C SER A 350 4.75 -14.71 -21.89
N ASN A 351 5.56 -14.49 -20.84
CA ASN A 351 5.13 -14.65 -19.47
C ASN A 351 4.01 -13.66 -19.10
N THR A 352 4.11 -12.41 -19.53
CA THR A 352 3.08 -11.40 -19.28
C THR A 352 1.79 -11.72 -20.03
N LEU A 353 1.88 -12.10 -21.31
CA LEU A 353 0.73 -12.50 -22.11
C LEU A 353 -0.01 -13.70 -21.50
N THR A 354 0.73 -14.74 -21.10
CA THR A 354 0.16 -15.95 -20.44
C THR A 354 -0.56 -15.58 -19.14
N ARG A 355 -0.01 -14.66 -18.36
CA ARG A 355 -0.65 -14.20 -17.12
C ARG A 355 -1.91 -13.37 -17.40
N PHE A 356 -1.91 -12.53 -18.43
CA PHE A 356 -3.08 -11.76 -18.85
C PHE A 356 -4.19 -12.68 -19.36
N GLU A 357 -3.85 -13.68 -20.17
CA GLU A 357 -4.80 -14.68 -20.66
C GLU A 357 -5.48 -15.45 -19.50
N LYS A 358 -4.73 -15.84 -18.47
CA LYS A 358 -5.28 -16.48 -17.26
C LYS A 358 -6.25 -15.58 -16.49
N LEU A 359 -6.18 -14.27 -16.65
CA LEU A 359 -7.12 -13.28 -16.11
C LEU A 359 -8.30 -13.00 -17.05
N GLY A 360 -8.38 -13.67 -18.20
CA GLY A 360 -9.38 -13.40 -19.23
C GLY A 360 -9.14 -12.12 -20.04
N LEU A 361 -7.94 -11.52 -19.92
CA LEU A 361 -7.56 -10.33 -20.69
C LEU A 361 -7.00 -10.74 -22.04
N LYS A 362 -7.67 -10.28 -23.10
CA LYS A 362 -7.15 -10.40 -24.47
C LYS A 362 -6.23 -9.21 -24.75
N VAL A 363 -4.96 -9.47 -25.01
CA VAL A 363 -4.01 -8.47 -25.47
C VAL A 363 -4.17 -8.33 -26.99
N ALA A 364 -4.38 -7.11 -27.47
CA ALA A 364 -4.47 -6.84 -28.89
C ALA A 364 -3.12 -7.11 -29.56
N SER A 365 -3.16 -7.81 -30.68
CA SER A 365 -1.96 -8.19 -31.42
C SER A 365 -2.20 -8.24 -32.94
N GLY A 366 -1.14 -8.13 -33.72
CA GLY A 366 -1.21 -8.20 -35.18
C GLY A 366 0.15 -8.48 -35.81
N LYS A 367 0.16 -8.92 -37.04
CA LYS A 367 1.39 -9.06 -37.83
C LYS A 367 2.01 -7.70 -38.14
N THR A 368 1.16 -6.68 -38.26
CA THR A 368 1.56 -5.28 -38.40
C THR A 368 1.07 -4.47 -37.19
N ILE A 369 1.69 -3.30 -36.98
CA ILE A 369 1.26 -2.36 -35.93
C ILE A 369 -0.18 -1.93 -36.18
N GLU A 370 -0.56 -1.64 -37.43
CA GLU A 370 -1.91 -1.22 -37.80
C GLU A 370 -2.96 -2.27 -37.40
N GLU A 371 -2.70 -3.54 -37.64
CA GLU A 371 -3.60 -4.63 -37.25
C GLU A 371 -3.80 -4.66 -35.72
N ALA A 372 -2.71 -4.59 -34.95
CA ALA A 372 -2.77 -4.57 -33.50
C ALA A 372 -3.52 -3.34 -32.96
N VAL A 373 -3.27 -2.17 -33.53
CA VAL A 373 -3.93 -0.91 -33.16
C VAL A 373 -5.43 -0.93 -33.47
N LYS A 374 -5.82 -1.45 -34.65
CA LYS A 374 -7.23 -1.66 -34.98
C LYS A 374 -7.93 -2.59 -34.01
N GLN A 375 -7.27 -3.67 -33.66
CA GLN A 375 -7.81 -4.63 -32.67
C GLN A 375 -7.95 -4.01 -31.28
N ALA A 376 -7.05 -3.10 -30.90
CA ALA A 376 -7.12 -2.36 -29.62
C ALA A 376 -8.18 -1.23 -29.63
N GLY A 377 -8.74 -0.88 -30.78
CA GLY A 377 -9.68 0.22 -30.93
C GLY A 377 -9.05 1.60 -30.78
N LEU A 378 -7.75 1.73 -31.06
CA LEU A 378 -7.02 2.99 -30.97
C LEU A 378 -6.97 3.73 -32.33
N PRO A 379 -6.71 5.05 -32.34
CA PRO A 379 -6.62 5.85 -33.56
C PRO A 379 -5.36 5.45 -34.34
N VAL A 380 -5.56 4.72 -35.47
CA VAL A 380 -4.47 4.14 -36.27
C VAL A 380 -3.51 5.21 -36.78
N GLU A 381 -4.01 6.27 -37.36
CA GLU A 381 -3.19 7.36 -37.94
C GLU A 381 -2.27 7.98 -36.87
N ALA A 382 -2.82 8.32 -35.69
CA ALA A 382 -2.06 8.93 -34.59
C ALA A 382 -1.00 8.00 -34.04
N VAL A 383 -1.29 6.68 -33.94
CA VAL A 383 -0.29 5.71 -33.49
C VAL A 383 0.81 5.55 -34.53
N MET A 384 0.45 5.46 -35.83
CA MET A 384 1.46 5.30 -36.87
C MET A 384 2.37 6.51 -37.00
N GLU A 385 1.85 7.74 -36.83
CA GLU A 385 2.68 8.95 -36.72
C GLU A 385 3.66 8.86 -35.55
N THR A 386 3.17 8.48 -34.36
CA THR A 386 3.99 8.32 -33.14
C THR A 386 5.10 7.29 -33.35
N VAL A 387 4.79 6.17 -34.02
CA VAL A 387 5.78 5.11 -34.32
C VAL A 387 6.79 5.61 -35.36
N ALA A 388 6.35 6.34 -36.39
CA ALA A 388 7.26 6.88 -37.40
C ALA A 388 8.24 7.89 -36.79
N GLU A 389 7.77 8.78 -35.91
CA GLU A 389 8.60 9.74 -35.19
C GLU A 389 9.61 9.01 -34.28
N TYR A 390 9.15 8.03 -33.49
CA TYR A 390 10.01 7.23 -32.63
C TYR A 390 11.09 6.47 -33.42
N ASN A 391 10.68 5.71 -34.44
CA ASN A 391 11.61 4.94 -35.27
C ASN A 391 12.64 5.84 -35.99
N LYS A 392 12.22 7.03 -36.46
CA LYS A 392 13.14 8.02 -37.01
C LYS A 392 14.18 8.46 -35.99
N ALA A 393 13.75 8.82 -34.78
CA ALA A 393 14.65 9.25 -33.71
C ALA A 393 15.63 8.13 -33.30
N VAL A 394 15.20 6.87 -33.31
CA VAL A 394 16.10 5.71 -33.06
C VAL A 394 17.17 5.62 -34.15
N ARG A 395 16.80 5.68 -35.43
CA ARG A 395 17.78 5.63 -36.53
C ARG A 395 18.79 6.78 -36.52
N GLU A 396 18.35 7.97 -36.10
CA GLU A 396 19.18 9.16 -36.05
C GLU A 396 19.97 9.30 -34.73
N GLY A 397 19.77 8.41 -33.75
CA GLY A 397 20.40 8.51 -32.42
C GLY A 397 19.91 9.71 -31.60
N LYS A 398 18.68 10.16 -31.86
CA LYS A 398 18.08 11.39 -31.28
C LYS A 398 16.88 11.13 -30.37
N THR A 399 16.82 9.97 -29.75
CA THR A 399 15.68 9.60 -28.90
C THR A 399 15.51 10.53 -27.68
N ALA A 400 16.58 11.17 -27.22
CA ALA A 400 16.55 12.18 -26.17
C ALA A 400 15.86 13.50 -26.59
N GLU A 401 15.73 13.76 -27.89
CA GLU A 401 15.05 14.97 -28.44
C GLU A 401 13.52 14.77 -28.55
N LEU A 402 13.02 13.55 -28.38
CA LEU A 402 11.57 13.25 -28.39
C LEU A 402 10.86 13.94 -27.22
N VAL A 403 9.56 14.17 -27.37
CA VAL A 403 8.69 14.71 -26.31
C VAL A 403 7.59 13.72 -25.98
N PRO A 404 7.61 13.10 -24.78
CA PRO A 404 8.68 13.12 -23.78
C PRO A 404 9.97 12.42 -24.29
N PRO A 405 11.15 12.72 -23.73
CA PRO A 405 12.40 12.08 -24.17
C PRO A 405 12.36 10.57 -23.91
N TYR A 406 13.01 9.81 -24.81
CA TYR A 406 13.18 8.36 -24.63
C TYR A 406 14.65 8.08 -24.31
N LEU A 407 14.92 7.71 -23.05
CA LEU A 407 16.27 7.63 -22.49
C LEU A 407 16.70 6.18 -22.12
N ASN A 408 16.06 5.17 -22.70
CA ASN A 408 16.51 3.79 -22.52
C ASN A 408 17.89 3.59 -23.19
N GLU A 409 18.75 2.80 -22.55
CA GLU A 409 20.13 2.59 -22.98
C GLU A 409 20.26 1.97 -24.37
N HIS A 410 19.28 1.11 -24.75
CA HIS A 410 19.29 0.38 -26.00
C HIS A 410 17.94 0.57 -26.76
N PRO A 411 17.71 1.73 -27.36
CA PRO A 411 16.48 1.95 -28.12
C PRO A 411 16.46 1.10 -29.41
N HIS A 412 15.31 0.47 -29.67
CA HIS A 412 15.09 -0.38 -30.83
C HIS A 412 13.91 0.10 -31.64
N GLU A 413 14.05 0.06 -32.98
CA GLU A 413 12.94 0.36 -33.88
C GLU A 413 11.80 -0.67 -33.72
N LEU A 414 10.57 -0.20 -33.73
CA LEU A 414 9.38 -1.04 -33.81
C LEU A 414 9.17 -1.46 -35.28
N LYS A 415 9.83 -2.53 -35.73
CA LYS A 415 9.79 -3.01 -37.13
C LYS A 415 9.58 -4.51 -37.29
N THR A 416 9.78 -5.30 -36.23
CA THR A 416 9.69 -6.76 -36.28
C THR A 416 8.46 -7.22 -35.51
N GLY A 417 7.45 -7.72 -36.23
CA GLY A 417 6.24 -8.28 -35.66
C GLY A 417 6.38 -9.77 -35.30
N PRO A 418 5.35 -10.37 -34.71
CA PRO A 418 4.07 -9.74 -34.36
C PRO A 418 4.19 -8.67 -33.29
N PHE A 419 3.25 -7.71 -33.33
CA PHE A 419 3.18 -6.60 -32.39
C PHE A 419 2.05 -6.79 -31.39
N TYR A 420 2.22 -6.23 -30.22
CA TYR A 420 1.29 -6.33 -29.10
C TYR A 420 1.03 -4.95 -28.49
N LEU A 421 -0.20 -4.72 -28.08
CA LEU A 421 -0.60 -3.56 -27.26
C LEU A 421 -1.02 -4.06 -25.89
N VAL A 422 -0.07 -4.05 -24.97
CA VAL A 422 -0.25 -4.53 -23.60
C VAL A 422 -0.90 -3.44 -22.76
N PRO A 423 -2.17 -3.61 -22.32
CA PRO A 423 -2.87 -2.57 -21.57
C PRO A 423 -2.35 -2.49 -20.14
N ALA A 424 -2.27 -1.26 -19.61
CA ALA A 424 -1.92 -1.00 -18.23
C ALA A 424 -2.64 0.24 -17.68
N VAL A 425 -3.03 0.16 -16.43
CA VAL A 425 -3.57 1.26 -15.62
C VAL A 425 -2.62 1.60 -14.48
N GLY A 426 -2.65 2.86 -14.02
CA GLY A 426 -1.96 3.24 -12.81
C GLY A 426 -2.65 2.63 -11.59
N GLY A 427 -1.89 1.89 -10.78
CA GLY A 427 -2.42 1.23 -9.58
C GLY A 427 -1.70 1.70 -8.32
N ILE A 428 -2.47 1.94 -7.24
CA ILE A 428 -1.95 2.27 -5.91
C ILE A 428 -1.96 1.02 -5.02
N ALA A 429 -0.82 0.68 -4.41
CA ALA A 429 -0.72 -0.51 -3.58
C ALA A 429 -0.91 -0.21 -2.09
N ASN A 430 -0.23 0.79 -1.59
CA ASN A 430 -0.33 1.27 -0.22
C ASN A 430 0.14 2.72 -0.12
N THR A 431 -0.19 3.37 0.99
CA THR A 431 0.25 4.73 1.31
C THR A 431 1.39 4.68 2.32
N PHE A 432 2.29 5.68 2.26
CA PHE A 432 3.40 5.85 3.20
C PHE A 432 3.10 6.87 4.29
N GLY A 433 1.96 7.55 4.18
CA GLY A 433 1.48 8.53 5.13
C GLY A 433 0.70 7.93 6.28
N GLY A 434 0.80 8.58 7.43
CA GLY A 434 0.12 8.17 8.63
C GLY A 434 0.60 8.92 9.88
N PRO A 435 0.18 8.49 11.08
CA PRO A 435 0.69 9.02 12.32
C PRO A 435 2.21 8.79 12.42
N LYS A 436 2.93 9.86 12.77
CA LYS A 436 4.36 9.81 13.02
C LYS A 436 4.65 8.90 14.20
N ILE A 437 5.69 8.08 14.08
CA ILE A 437 6.19 7.23 15.16
C ILE A 437 7.62 7.60 15.52
N ASP A 438 8.06 7.20 16.70
CA ASP A 438 9.46 7.22 17.09
C ASP A 438 10.15 5.86 16.80
N ALA A 439 11.45 5.77 17.11
CA ALA A 439 12.25 4.55 16.91
C ALA A 439 11.75 3.31 17.70
N ASN A 440 10.85 3.48 18.66
CA ASN A 440 10.20 2.41 19.42
C ASN A 440 8.76 2.13 18.90
N ALA A 441 8.41 2.65 17.73
CA ALA A 441 7.09 2.56 17.11
C ALA A 441 5.95 3.19 17.96
N ARG A 442 6.26 4.09 18.90
CA ARG A 442 5.25 4.86 19.65
C ARG A 442 4.74 5.99 18.77
N VAL A 443 3.43 6.14 18.69
CA VAL A 443 2.83 7.31 18.01
C VAL A 443 3.15 8.56 18.80
N VAL A 444 3.51 9.64 18.11
CA VAL A 444 3.78 10.95 18.73
C VAL A 444 2.67 11.96 18.40
N ASN A 445 2.43 12.88 19.33
CA ASN A 445 1.48 13.97 19.15
C ASN A 445 2.09 15.14 18.34
N THR A 446 1.35 16.21 18.14
CA THR A 446 1.78 17.41 17.40
C THR A 446 2.99 18.13 18.01
N GLU A 447 3.34 17.81 19.26
CA GLU A 447 4.51 18.34 19.97
C GLU A 447 5.71 17.38 19.96
N ASP A 448 5.64 16.31 19.14
CA ASP A 448 6.63 15.22 19.06
C ASP A 448 6.81 14.43 20.39
N ARG A 449 5.80 14.43 21.26
CA ARG A 449 5.80 13.64 22.49
C ARG A 449 5.06 12.31 22.25
N PRO A 450 5.59 11.17 22.72
CA PRO A 450 4.89 9.89 22.62
C PRO A 450 3.53 9.92 23.32
N ILE A 451 2.49 9.45 22.63
CA ILE A 451 1.15 9.26 23.18
C ILE A 451 1.16 7.94 23.96
N PRO A 452 0.96 7.98 25.29
CA PRO A 452 1.01 6.77 26.10
C PRO A 452 -0.04 5.74 25.67
N GLY A 453 0.38 4.49 25.46
CA GLY A 453 -0.50 3.39 25.10
C GLY A 453 -0.87 3.31 23.61
N LEU A 454 -0.28 4.15 22.74
CA LEU A 454 -0.53 4.09 21.31
C LEU A 454 0.75 3.81 20.52
N TYR A 455 0.66 2.80 19.65
CA TYR A 455 1.73 2.38 18.75
C TYR A 455 1.18 2.23 17.33
N ALA A 456 2.05 2.36 16.33
CA ALA A 456 1.69 2.05 14.95
C ALA A 456 2.84 1.32 14.25
N ALA A 457 2.47 0.36 13.38
CA ALA A 457 3.41 -0.41 12.58
C ALA A 457 3.18 -0.17 11.09
N ALA A 458 4.25 -0.14 10.34
CA ALA A 458 4.21 0.11 8.89
C ALA A 458 3.29 -0.88 8.14
N PRO A 459 2.49 -0.45 7.17
CA PRO A 459 2.31 0.91 6.65
C PRO A 459 1.22 1.74 7.34
N ALA A 460 0.79 1.39 8.56
CA ALA A 460 -0.16 2.22 9.33
C ALA A 460 0.50 3.47 9.94
N ALA A 461 1.82 3.59 9.89
CA ALA A 461 2.62 4.71 10.37
C ALA A 461 3.25 5.49 9.21
N GLY A 462 3.46 6.79 9.39
CA GLY A 462 4.20 7.66 8.48
C GLY A 462 5.66 7.89 8.91
N GLY A 463 6.47 8.46 8.00
CA GLY A 463 7.84 8.87 8.26
C GLY A 463 8.93 7.86 7.87
N ILE A 464 8.56 6.61 7.56
CA ILE A 464 9.51 5.54 7.24
C ILE A 464 9.98 5.64 5.78
N TRP A 465 9.06 5.81 4.85
CA TRP A 465 9.36 5.91 3.43
C TRP A 465 8.96 7.26 2.86
N TYR A 466 9.71 7.71 1.87
CA TYR A 466 9.42 8.91 1.12
C TYR A 466 9.79 8.72 -0.36
N ALA A 467 8.89 9.09 -1.28
CA ALA A 467 9.01 8.97 -2.73
C ALA A 467 9.22 7.54 -3.24
N ALA A 468 10.15 6.80 -2.68
CA ALA A 468 10.48 5.42 -3.07
C ALA A 468 10.91 4.59 -1.86
N ASP A 469 11.16 3.32 -2.08
CA ASP A 469 11.68 2.39 -1.08
C ASP A 469 12.66 1.39 -1.71
N VAL A 470 13.54 0.85 -0.91
CA VAL A 470 14.37 -0.29 -1.29
C VAL A 470 13.48 -1.52 -1.40
N SER A 471 13.59 -2.27 -2.50
CA SER A 471 12.74 -3.46 -2.73
C SER A 471 12.76 -4.41 -1.53
N GLY A 472 11.57 -4.79 -1.05
CA GLY A 472 11.39 -5.63 0.14
C GLY A 472 11.42 -4.87 1.47
N SER A 473 11.76 -3.58 1.50
CA SER A 473 11.80 -2.80 2.73
C SER A 473 10.41 -2.58 3.34
N GLN A 474 9.35 -2.57 2.54
CA GLN A 474 7.99 -2.41 3.06
C GLN A 474 7.55 -3.58 3.93
N LEU A 475 7.75 -4.83 3.48
CA LEU A 475 7.50 -6.00 4.32
C LEU A 475 8.48 -6.09 5.48
N GLY A 476 9.75 -5.72 5.25
CA GLY A 476 10.72 -5.59 6.32
C GLY A 476 10.29 -4.59 7.39
N GLY A 477 9.75 -3.43 7.00
CA GLY A 477 9.19 -2.43 7.92
C GLY A 477 7.97 -2.94 8.70
N CYS A 478 7.09 -3.72 8.05
CA CYS A 478 5.99 -4.40 8.74
C CYS A 478 6.51 -5.28 9.89
N MET A 479 7.53 -6.09 9.60
CA MET A 479 8.18 -6.97 10.57
C MET A 479 8.86 -6.18 11.68
N VAL A 480 9.72 -5.23 11.32
CA VAL A 480 10.53 -4.44 12.27
C VAL A 480 9.66 -3.63 13.22
N PHE A 481 8.78 -2.77 12.68
CA PHE A 481 7.99 -1.87 13.51
C PHE A 481 6.85 -2.59 14.23
N GLY A 482 6.35 -3.72 13.69
CA GLY A 482 5.45 -4.61 14.42
C GLY A 482 6.10 -5.18 15.70
N ARG A 483 7.33 -5.67 15.57
CA ARG A 483 8.11 -6.21 16.71
C ARG A 483 8.51 -5.14 17.71
N LEU A 484 8.97 -3.95 17.25
CA LEU A 484 9.31 -2.83 18.13
C LEU A 484 8.11 -2.36 18.94
N ALA A 485 6.95 -2.16 18.30
CA ALA A 485 5.70 -1.81 18.98
C ALA A 485 5.33 -2.82 20.04
N ALA A 486 5.41 -4.11 19.70
CA ALA A 486 5.09 -5.21 20.62
C ALA A 486 6.02 -5.27 21.84
N ARG A 487 7.33 -5.16 21.62
CA ARG A 487 8.35 -5.14 22.71
C ARG A 487 8.05 -4.01 23.69
N HIS A 488 7.76 -2.83 23.18
CA HIS A 488 7.52 -1.66 24.02
C HIS A 488 6.17 -1.74 24.74
N ALA A 489 5.10 -2.18 24.05
CA ALA A 489 3.78 -2.36 24.63
C ALA A 489 3.78 -3.44 25.73
N ALA A 490 4.41 -4.60 25.48
CA ALA A 490 4.55 -5.65 26.48
C ALA A 490 5.37 -5.21 27.71
N ALA A 491 6.44 -4.44 27.50
CA ALA A 491 7.23 -3.88 28.60
C ALA A 491 6.42 -2.87 29.43
N ARG A 492 5.56 -2.07 28.80
CA ARG A 492 4.65 -1.14 29.49
C ARG A 492 3.61 -1.91 30.32
N ALA A 493 3.02 -2.98 29.78
CA ALA A 493 2.02 -3.79 30.50
C ALA A 493 2.57 -4.41 31.79
N LYS A 494 3.86 -4.74 31.83
CA LYS A 494 4.50 -5.28 33.05
C LYS A 494 4.71 -4.25 34.16
N LYS A 495 4.65 -2.96 33.83
CA LYS A 495 4.84 -1.84 34.78
C LYS A 495 3.53 -1.28 35.28
N ALA A 496 2.41 -1.59 34.61
CA ALA A 496 1.06 -1.17 34.96
C ALA A 496 0.40 -2.19 35.91
#